data_b88cd947d0ed4a92f4c6e2418122b796
#
_entry.id   b88cd947d0ed4a92f4c6e2418122b796
#
_cell.length_a   1.000
_cell.length_b   1.000
_cell.length_c   1.000
_cell.angle_alpha   90.00
_cell.angle_beta   90.00
_cell.angle_gamma   90.00
#
_symmetry.space_group_name_H-M   'P 1'
#
loop_
_entity.id
_entity.type
_entity.pdbx_description
1 polymer ?
#
loop_
_entity_poly.entity_id
_entity_poly.type
_entity_poly.pdbx_seq_one_letter_code
_entity_poly.pdbx_strand_id
1 'polypeptide(L)'
;MEFNENKLIIDDTAIGFRSNVGDVLEINELIFVRLVVLPDESDPTNVLAFDKDGNKVWEIESPPEEREQRSYKSLNLVDGNLRVTNWNGYRYRVDVDTGEVTETGYTR
;
A
#
# COMPACT_ATOMS: atom_id res chain seq x y z
N MET A 1 6.67 10.46 -13.17
CA MET A 1 6.67 9.15 -12.50
C MET A 1 5.84 8.18 -13.32
N GLU A 2 6.39 7.02 -13.60
CA GLU A 2 5.75 6.01 -14.44
C GLU A 2 5.79 4.66 -13.75
N PHE A 3 4.78 3.82 -13.98
CA PHE A 3 4.85 2.43 -13.56
C PHE A 3 4.35 1.52 -14.67
N ASN A 4 4.91 0.31 -14.70
CA ASN A 4 4.59 -0.68 -15.72
C ASN A 4 4.88 -2.06 -15.14
N GLU A 5 3.86 -2.93 -15.11
CA GLU A 5 3.98 -4.26 -14.54
C GLU A 5 4.51 -4.17 -13.09
N ASN A 6 5.65 -4.77 -12.78
CA ASN A 6 6.21 -4.78 -11.43
C ASN A 6 7.30 -3.74 -11.20
N LYS A 7 7.30 -2.66 -12.00
CA LYS A 7 8.32 -1.62 -11.88
C LYS A 7 7.70 -0.25 -11.72
N LEU A 8 8.37 0.58 -10.92
CA LEU A 8 8.04 1.99 -10.75
C LEU A 8 9.30 2.80 -11.01
N ILE A 9 9.16 3.86 -11.79
CA ILE A 9 10.27 4.76 -12.07
C ILE A 9 10.00 6.10 -11.38
N ILE A 10 10.88 6.45 -10.45
CA ILE A 10 10.85 7.71 -9.72
C ILE A 10 12.09 8.48 -10.13
N ASP A 11 11.90 9.63 -10.80
CA ASP A 11 12.98 10.36 -11.48
C ASP A 11 13.69 9.38 -12.42
N ASP A 12 14.96 9.12 -12.22
CA ASP A 12 15.73 8.20 -13.05
C ASP A 12 15.97 6.86 -12.34
N THR A 13 15.29 6.62 -11.21
CA THR A 13 15.48 5.41 -10.42
C THR A 13 14.36 4.41 -10.70
N ALA A 14 14.72 3.20 -11.15
CA ALA A 14 13.78 2.12 -11.38
C ALA A 14 13.73 1.21 -10.14
N ILE A 15 12.52 0.97 -9.63
CA ILE A 15 12.28 0.11 -8.48
C ILE A 15 11.50 -1.11 -8.94
N GLY A 16 12.04 -2.30 -8.66
CA GLY A 16 11.37 -3.56 -8.97
C GLY A 16 10.64 -4.09 -7.74
N PHE A 17 9.47 -4.68 -7.97
CA PHE A 17 8.63 -5.24 -6.90
C PHE A 17 8.40 -6.73 -7.13
N ARG A 18 7.97 -7.41 -6.06
CA ARG A 18 7.64 -8.83 -6.08
C ARG A 18 6.32 -9.15 -6.78
N SER A 19 5.51 -8.14 -7.07
CA SER A 19 4.22 -8.27 -7.77
C SER A 19 3.98 -7.03 -8.61
N ASN A 20 2.97 -7.09 -9.47
CA ASN A 20 2.62 -5.95 -10.32
C ASN A 20 2.09 -4.79 -9.49
N VAL A 21 2.38 -3.57 -9.94
CA VAL A 21 1.90 -2.35 -9.32
C VAL A 21 0.43 -2.15 -9.70
N GLY A 22 -0.42 -1.99 -8.69
CA GLY A 22 -1.86 -1.77 -8.88
C GLY A 22 -2.26 -0.31 -8.75
N ASP A 23 -1.84 0.34 -7.68
CA ASP A 23 -2.14 1.75 -7.41
C ASP A 23 -0.89 2.49 -7.02
N VAL A 24 -0.82 3.76 -7.41
CA VAL A 24 0.24 4.68 -6.98
C VAL A 24 -0.43 5.99 -6.59
N LEU A 25 -0.15 6.48 -5.39
CA LEU A 25 -0.60 7.78 -4.91
C LEU A 25 0.61 8.60 -4.49
N GLU A 26 0.59 9.87 -4.83
CA GLU A 26 1.65 10.80 -4.42
C GLU A 26 1.03 11.85 -3.50
N ILE A 27 1.57 11.98 -2.29
CA ILE A 27 1.10 12.94 -1.29
C ILE A 27 2.33 13.64 -0.72
N ASN A 28 2.42 14.96 -0.92
CA ASN A 28 3.57 15.75 -0.46
C ASN A 28 4.87 15.16 -1.02
N GLU A 29 5.77 14.74 -0.14
CA GLU A 29 7.07 14.20 -0.53
C GLU A 29 7.11 12.66 -0.56
N LEU A 30 5.95 12.01 -0.44
CA LEU A 30 5.86 10.55 -0.35
C LEU A 30 5.06 9.96 -1.49
N ILE A 31 5.48 8.76 -1.91
CA ILE A 31 4.85 8.00 -2.98
C ILE A 31 4.42 6.66 -2.38
N PHE A 32 3.11 6.36 -2.45
CA PHE A 32 2.54 5.14 -1.90
C PHE A 32 2.19 4.19 -3.04
N VAL A 33 2.59 2.93 -2.91
CA VAL A 33 2.42 1.90 -3.94
C VAL A 33 1.69 0.71 -3.36
N ARG A 34 0.58 0.30 -4.00
CA ARG A 34 -0.09 -0.95 -3.66
C ARG A 34 0.21 -1.97 -4.75
N LEU A 35 0.66 -3.15 -4.35
CA LEU A 35 0.93 -4.26 -5.26
C LEU A 35 -0.32 -5.11 -5.44
N VAL A 36 -0.54 -5.60 -6.66
CA VAL A 36 -1.63 -6.51 -6.97
C VAL A 36 -1.32 -7.88 -6.39
N VAL A 37 -2.29 -8.45 -5.68
CA VAL A 37 -2.18 -9.81 -5.13
C VAL A 37 -3.44 -10.56 -5.56
N LEU A 38 -3.26 -11.73 -6.16
CA LEU A 38 -4.39 -12.55 -6.63
C LEU A 38 -5.17 -13.10 -5.45
N PRO A 39 -6.48 -13.41 -5.62
CA PRO A 39 -7.33 -13.89 -4.52
C PRO A 39 -6.85 -15.16 -3.83
N ASP A 40 -6.12 -16.01 -4.53
CA ASP A 40 -5.58 -17.26 -3.99
C ASP A 40 -4.20 -17.10 -3.37
N GLU A 41 -3.68 -15.87 -3.36
CA GLU A 41 -2.40 -15.52 -2.76
C GLU A 41 -2.65 -14.63 -1.54
N SER A 42 -1.64 -14.51 -0.69
CA SER A 42 -1.70 -13.61 0.45
C SER A 42 -0.37 -12.87 0.61
N ASP A 43 -0.46 -11.55 0.63
CA ASP A 43 0.67 -10.68 0.90
C ASP A 43 0.15 -9.52 1.75
N PRO A 44 0.08 -9.71 3.09
CA PRO A 44 -0.53 -8.72 3.97
C PRO A 44 0.26 -7.42 4.13
N THR A 45 1.41 -7.32 3.49
CA THR A 45 2.26 -6.12 3.52
C THR A 45 2.47 -5.54 2.12
N ASN A 46 1.44 -5.63 1.27
CA ASN A 46 1.53 -5.26 -0.14
C ASN A 46 1.39 -3.75 -0.44
N VAL A 47 1.58 -2.89 0.54
CA VAL A 47 1.62 -1.44 0.36
C VAL A 47 2.95 -0.91 0.89
N LEU A 48 3.62 -0.10 0.08
CA LEU A 48 4.95 0.43 0.41
C LEU A 48 4.98 1.93 0.17
N ALA A 49 5.83 2.62 0.91
CA ALA A 49 6.05 4.05 0.72
C ALA A 49 7.50 4.31 0.34
N PHE A 50 7.67 5.27 -0.56
CA PHE A 50 8.98 5.71 -1.02
C PHE A 50 9.06 7.23 -0.93
N ASP A 51 10.28 7.76 -0.80
CA ASP A 51 10.52 9.18 -0.96
C ASP A 51 10.74 9.50 -2.45
N LYS A 52 10.92 10.76 -2.77
CA LYS A 52 11.08 11.19 -4.17
C LYS A 52 12.41 10.79 -4.79
N ASP A 53 13.36 10.33 -3.99
CA ASP A 53 14.64 9.82 -4.47
C ASP A 53 14.60 8.32 -4.74
N GLY A 54 13.46 7.68 -4.46
CA GLY A 54 13.30 6.24 -4.68
C GLY A 54 13.71 5.38 -3.50
N ASN A 55 13.93 5.97 -2.33
CA ASN A 55 14.27 5.22 -1.13
C ASN A 55 13.02 4.73 -0.43
N LYS A 56 13.00 3.46 -0.02
CA LYS A 56 11.87 2.91 0.73
C LYS A 56 11.81 3.52 2.11
N VAL A 57 10.65 4.07 2.48
CA VAL A 57 10.42 4.66 3.80
C VAL A 57 9.83 3.63 4.74
N TRP A 58 8.81 2.89 4.28
CA TRP A 58 8.22 1.82 5.08
C TRP A 58 7.48 0.82 4.18
N GLU A 59 7.19 -0.33 4.78
CA GLU A 59 6.29 -1.34 4.25
C GLU A 59 5.13 -1.41 5.24
N ILE A 60 3.88 -1.46 4.74
CA ILE A 60 2.70 -1.36 5.60
C ILE A 60 2.68 -2.47 6.65
N GLU A 61 2.17 -2.14 7.84
CA GLU A 61 1.91 -3.11 8.88
C GLU A 61 0.85 -4.10 8.39
N SER A 62 1.02 -5.38 8.68
CA SER A 62 -0.01 -6.37 8.39
C SER A 62 -1.23 -6.14 9.27
N PRO A 63 -2.43 -6.64 8.87
CA PRO A 63 -3.62 -6.51 9.71
C PRO A 63 -3.38 -7.10 11.12
N PRO A 64 -4.12 -6.64 12.16
CA PRO A 64 -3.99 -7.19 13.50
C PRO A 64 -4.11 -8.72 13.53
N GLU A 65 -3.41 -9.37 14.47
CA GLU A 65 -3.35 -10.84 14.54
C GLU A 65 -4.72 -11.49 14.68
N GLU A 66 -5.66 -10.82 15.35
CA GLU A 66 -7.03 -11.33 15.50
C GLU A 66 -7.85 -11.29 14.22
N ARG A 67 -7.29 -10.73 13.15
CA ARG A 67 -7.91 -10.70 11.82
C ARG A 67 -7.20 -11.69 10.91
N GLU A 68 -7.92 -12.16 9.89
CA GLU A 68 -7.31 -12.96 8.86
C GLU A 68 -6.26 -12.14 8.11
N GLN A 69 -5.08 -12.70 7.89
CA GLN A 69 -3.95 -11.99 7.25
C GLN A 69 -4.13 -11.96 5.74
N ARG A 70 -5.02 -11.09 5.28
CA ARG A 70 -5.31 -10.92 3.85
C ARG A 70 -4.65 -9.65 3.32
N SER A 71 -4.36 -9.67 2.04
CA SER A 71 -3.77 -8.53 1.33
C SER A 71 -4.71 -7.34 1.29
N TYR A 72 -4.17 -6.15 1.14
CA TYR A 72 -4.96 -4.95 0.92
C TYR A 72 -5.36 -4.89 -0.56
N LYS A 73 -6.65 -4.67 -0.82
CA LYS A 73 -7.21 -4.65 -2.17
C LYS A 73 -7.42 -3.25 -2.72
N SER A 74 -7.29 -2.22 -1.89
CA SER A 74 -7.45 -0.83 -2.32
C SER A 74 -6.59 0.11 -1.51
N LEU A 75 -6.24 1.22 -2.13
CA LEU A 75 -5.44 2.28 -1.54
C LEU A 75 -6.10 3.59 -1.96
N ASN A 76 -6.58 4.38 -1.01
CA ASN A 76 -7.32 5.60 -1.27
C ASN A 76 -6.90 6.73 -0.34
N LEU A 77 -7.12 7.95 -0.81
CA LEU A 77 -6.98 9.13 0.01
C LEU A 77 -8.39 9.66 0.32
N VAL A 78 -8.75 9.71 1.60
CA VAL A 78 -10.07 10.15 2.06
C VAL A 78 -9.89 11.24 3.11
N ASP A 79 -10.39 12.45 2.82
CA ASP A 79 -10.27 13.60 3.71
C ASP A 79 -8.84 13.85 4.20
N GLY A 80 -7.87 13.69 3.30
CA GLY A 80 -6.46 13.89 3.62
C GLY A 80 -5.80 12.72 4.34
N ASN A 81 -6.54 11.64 4.60
CA ASN A 81 -6.01 10.46 5.27
C ASN A 81 -5.80 9.31 4.28
N LEU A 82 -4.66 8.64 4.42
CA LEU A 82 -4.38 7.46 3.62
C LEU A 82 -5.16 6.27 4.19
N ARG A 83 -5.93 5.61 3.34
CA ARG A 83 -6.78 4.50 3.75
C ARG A 83 -6.58 3.28 2.87
N VAL A 84 -6.68 2.12 3.50
CA VAL A 84 -6.62 0.83 2.80
C VAL A 84 -7.80 -0.04 3.24
N THR A 85 -8.21 -0.95 2.35
CA THR A 85 -9.22 -1.96 2.65
C THR A 85 -8.61 -3.31 2.32
N ASN A 86 -8.71 -4.29 3.22
CA ASN A 86 -8.23 -5.62 2.91
C ASN A 86 -9.32 -6.48 2.24
N TRP A 87 -8.97 -7.68 1.79
CA TRP A 87 -9.91 -8.57 1.10
C TRP A 87 -11.04 -9.08 1.98
N ASN A 88 -10.89 -8.97 3.31
CA ASN A 88 -11.96 -9.32 4.27
C ASN A 88 -12.95 -8.20 4.50
N GLY A 89 -12.72 -7.02 3.91
CA GLY A 89 -13.61 -5.87 4.06
C GLY A 89 -13.29 -4.95 5.24
N TYR A 90 -12.23 -5.21 5.97
CA TYR A 90 -11.79 -4.32 7.04
C TYR A 90 -11.06 -3.12 6.46
N ARG A 91 -11.38 -1.95 7.00
CA ARG A 91 -10.79 -0.69 6.56
C ARG A 91 -9.86 -0.14 7.63
N TYR A 92 -8.73 0.40 7.18
CA TYR A 92 -7.70 0.92 8.07
C TYR A 92 -7.24 2.29 7.61
N ARG A 93 -6.92 3.15 8.57
CA ARG A 93 -6.19 4.37 8.32
C ARG A 93 -4.72 4.04 8.45
N VAL A 94 -3.89 4.56 7.56
CA VAL A 94 -2.46 4.31 7.55
C VAL A 94 -1.72 5.56 8.01
N ASP A 95 -0.82 5.39 8.97
CA ASP A 95 0.09 6.47 9.37
C ASP A 95 1.11 6.66 8.26
N VAL A 96 1.11 7.82 7.62
CA VAL A 96 1.95 8.08 6.45
C VAL A 96 3.45 8.11 6.78
N ASP A 97 3.81 8.29 8.04
CA ASP A 97 5.20 8.34 8.46
C ASP A 97 5.77 6.97 8.82
N THR A 98 4.93 6.03 9.24
CA THR A 98 5.38 4.75 9.79
C THR A 98 4.81 3.51 9.10
N GLY A 99 3.68 3.66 8.41
CA GLY A 99 2.97 2.50 7.82
C GLY A 99 2.12 1.72 8.81
N GLU A 100 2.00 2.19 10.06
CA GLU A 100 1.14 1.55 11.05
C GLU A 100 -0.33 1.74 10.67
N VAL A 101 -1.15 0.74 10.97
CA VAL A 101 -2.57 0.74 10.60
C VAL A 101 -3.46 0.82 11.85
N THR A 102 -4.58 1.54 11.70
CA THR A 102 -5.61 1.64 12.73
C THR A 102 -6.94 1.30 12.08
N GLU A 103 -7.63 0.29 12.61
CA GLU A 103 -8.91 -0.13 12.05
C GLU A 103 -9.96 0.97 12.19
N THR A 104 -10.66 1.27 11.10
CA THR A 104 -11.68 2.33 11.08
C THR A 104 -13.09 1.80 10.76
N GLY A 105 -13.20 0.58 10.25
CA GLY A 105 -14.49 0.03 9.95
C GLY A 105 -14.44 -1.30 9.22
N TYR A 106 -15.63 -1.79 8.89
CA TYR A 106 -15.79 -3.05 8.20
C TYR A 106 -16.89 -2.89 7.14
N THR A 107 -16.61 -3.39 5.94
CA THR A 107 -17.57 -3.36 4.84
C THR A 107 -17.74 -4.77 4.28
N ARG A 108 -18.97 -5.20 4.16
CA ARG A 108 -19.28 -6.49 3.53
C ARG A 108 -19.36 -6.36 2.02
#